data_00d75c8e9b1b2312db31520ba1e465b7
#
_entry.id   00d75c8e9b1b2312db31520ba1e465b7
#
_cell.length_a   1.000
_cell.length_b   1.000
_cell.length_c   1.000
_cell.angle_alpha   90.00
_cell.angle_beta   90.00
_cell.angle_gamma   90.00
#
_symmetry.space_group_name_H-M   'P 1'
#
loop_
_entity.id
_entity.type
_entity.pdbx_description
1 polymer ?
#
loop_
_entity_poly.entity_id
_entity_poly.type
_entity_poly.pdbx_seq_one_letter_code
_entity_poly.pdbx_strand_id
1 'polypeptide(L)'
;MKLNRVVVTGYGLTSPIGNTPEEFWNSLQTGKIGIGEITKFDHSEFAVHNAAEVQDFPFDKYFVKKDTNRFDNYSLYALYAAQEAVTNANLDVEAIDKDRFGVIVASGIGGIKEIEDQVIRLHEKGPKRVKPMTLPKALPNMASGNVAMRFGANGICKSINTACASSNDAIGDAFRSIKFGFQDVMLVGGSESSITPFAIAGFQALTALSTTEDPARASIPFDKDRNGFVMGEGSGMLVLESLEHAEKRGATILAEVVGYGNTCDAYHMTSPHPEGQGAIKAMKLALEEAEISPEQVAYVNAHGTSTPANEKGESGAIVAVLGKEVPVSSTKSFTGHLLGAAGAVEAIATIEAMRHNFVPMTAGTSELSDYIEANVVYGQGLEQEIPYAISNTFGFGGHNAVLAFKRWENK
;
A
#
# COMPACT_ATOMS: atom_id res chain seq x y z
N MET A 1 26.00 8.36 -17.19
CA MET A 1 24.61 8.26 -17.67
C MET A 1 23.84 9.35 -16.97
N LYS A 2 23.07 10.17 -17.69
CA LYS A 2 22.20 11.17 -17.02
C LYS A 2 21.05 10.43 -16.38
N LEU A 3 20.84 10.59 -15.08
CA LEU A 3 19.71 9.99 -14.38
C LEU A 3 18.45 10.82 -14.61
N ASN A 4 17.32 10.17 -14.83
CA ASN A 4 16.03 10.84 -14.96
C ASN A 4 15.45 11.17 -13.58
N ARG A 5 14.82 12.33 -13.46
CA ARG A 5 13.90 12.60 -12.35
C ARG A 5 12.60 11.85 -12.60
N VAL A 6 11.97 11.37 -11.53
CA VAL A 6 10.77 10.53 -11.62
C VAL A 6 9.62 11.19 -10.88
N VAL A 7 8.55 11.45 -11.59
CA VAL A 7 7.39 12.17 -11.09
C VAL A 7 6.14 11.30 -11.07
N VAL A 8 5.24 11.60 -10.14
CA VAL A 8 3.89 11.05 -10.06
C VAL A 8 2.96 12.00 -10.80
N THR A 9 2.28 11.53 -11.82
CA THR A 9 1.36 12.34 -12.62
C THR A 9 -0.11 11.97 -12.42
N GLY A 10 -0.37 10.83 -11.79
CA GLY A 10 -1.71 10.43 -11.42
C GLY A 10 -1.71 9.22 -10.50
N TYR A 11 -2.81 9.02 -9.83
CA TYR A 11 -3.09 7.83 -9.02
C TYR A 11 -4.57 7.54 -8.96
N GLY A 12 -4.88 6.29 -8.67
CA GLY A 12 -6.22 5.79 -8.43
C GLY A 12 -6.21 4.73 -7.35
N LEU A 13 -7.31 4.56 -6.67
CA LEU A 13 -7.40 3.60 -5.57
C LEU A 13 -8.83 3.08 -5.38
N THR A 14 -8.92 1.95 -4.69
CA THR A 14 -10.12 1.48 -3.98
C THR A 14 -9.69 1.00 -2.61
N SER A 15 -10.39 1.43 -1.58
CA SER A 15 -10.02 1.19 -0.19
C SER A 15 -11.25 1.14 0.72
N PRO A 16 -11.13 0.71 1.97
CA PRO A 16 -12.25 0.71 2.92
C PRO A 16 -12.82 2.09 3.23
N ILE A 17 -12.10 3.17 2.93
CA ILE A 17 -12.49 4.55 3.25
C ILE A 17 -12.79 5.42 2.02
N GLY A 18 -12.79 4.82 0.83
CA GLY A 18 -13.15 5.51 -0.41
C GLY A 18 -12.63 4.81 -1.64
N ASN A 19 -13.32 5.01 -2.76
CA ASN A 19 -13.02 4.44 -4.08
C ASN A 19 -12.52 5.50 -5.07
N THR A 20 -12.38 6.74 -4.63
CA THR A 20 -11.75 7.83 -5.38
C THR A 20 -10.73 8.56 -4.49
N PRO A 21 -9.74 9.26 -5.09
CA PRO A 21 -8.80 10.06 -4.31
C PRO A 21 -9.47 11.08 -3.38
N GLU A 22 -10.54 11.73 -3.84
CA GLU A 22 -11.29 12.72 -3.07
C GLU A 22 -12.00 12.10 -1.85
N GLU A 23 -12.68 10.96 -2.04
CA GLU A 23 -13.34 10.24 -0.94
C GLU A 23 -12.33 9.76 0.09
N PHE A 24 -11.23 9.19 -0.38
CA PHE A 24 -10.14 8.70 0.45
C PHE A 24 -9.53 9.83 1.29
N TRP A 25 -9.17 10.93 0.65
CA TRP A 25 -8.57 12.08 1.34
C TRP A 25 -9.54 12.72 2.34
N ASN A 26 -10.80 12.93 1.94
CA ASN A 26 -11.84 13.43 2.86
C ASN A 26 -11.99 12.54 4.10
N SER A 27 -11.93 11.22 3.93
CA SER A 27 -12.00 10.28 5.05
C SER A 27 -10.80 10.41 5.99
N LEU A 28 -9.58 10.59 5.47
CA LEU A 28 -8.37 10.83 6.26
C LEU A 28 -8.45 12.15 7.04
N GLN A 29 -8.97 13.22 6.42
CA GLN A 29 -9.12 14.52 7.06
C GLN A 29 -10.19 14.54 8.16
N THR A 30 -11.29 13.85 7.93
CA THR A 30 -12.46 13.87 8.83
C THR A 30 -12.42 12.80 9.92
N GLY A 31 -11.45 11.88 9.86
CA GLY A 31 -11.34 10.80 10.85
C GLY A 31 -12.29 9.63 10.61
N LYS A 32 -12.83 9.48 9.38
CA LYS A 32 -13.73 8.36 9.03
C LYS A 32 -12.92 7.07 8.86
N ILE A 33 -13.07 6.13 9.79
CA ILE A 33 -12.47 4.79 9.72
C ILE A 33 -13.29 3.85 8.85
N GLY A 34 -12.61 2.91 8.15
CA GLY A 34 -13.23 1.89 7.30
C GLY A 34 -13.25 0.50 7.93
N ILE A 35 -12.94 0.39 9.21
CA ILE A 35 -12.97 -0.87 9.96
C ILE A 35 -14.38 -1.11 10.44
N GLY A 36 -14.86 -2.34 10.27
CA GLY A 36 -16.17 -2.78 10.71
C GLY A 36 -16.23 -4.29 10.90
N GLU A 37 -17.41 -4.78 11.30
CA GLU A 37 -17.66 -6.21 11.41
C GLU A 37 -17.50 -6.90 10.05
N ILE A 38 -16.90 -8.10 10.03
CA ILE A 38 -16.73 -8.91 8.80
C ILE A 38 -18.09 -9.27 8.25
N THR A 39 -18.32 -8.93 6.95
CA THR A 39 -19.59 -9.25 6.26
C THR A 39 -19.46 -10.33 5.19
N LYS A 40 -18.25 -10.66 4.77
CA LYS A 40 -17.99 -11.57 3.64
C LYS A 40 -18.22 -13.03 3.93
N PHE A 41 -18.25 -13.42 5.20
CA PHE A 41 -18.47 -14.80 5.65
C PHE A 41 -18.96 -14.85 7.10
N ASP A 42 -19.49 -15.99 7.52
CA ASP A 42 -19.86 -16.22 8.91
C ASP A 42 -18.59 -16.38 9.77
N HIS A 43 -18.36 -15.42 10.65
CA HIS A 43 -17.20 -15.36 11.53
C HIS A 43 -17.52 -15.70 13.01
N SER A 44 -18.68 -16.28 13.28
CA SER A 44 -19.16 -16.57 14.65
C SER A 44 -18.24 -17.53 15.44
N GLU A 45 -17.48 -18.39 14.75
CA GLU A 45 -16.50 -19.30 15.36
C GLU A 45 -15.08 -18.73 15.44
N PHE A 46 -14.86 -17.51 14.94
CA PHE A 46 -13.55 -16.86 14.96
C PHE A 46 -13.40 -15.96 16.21
N ALA A 47 -12.18 -15.79 16.68
CA ALA A 47 -11.87 -14.79 17.71
C ALA A 47 -11.73 -13.36 17.13
N VAL A 48 -11.65 -13.25 15.81
CA VAL A 48 -11.51 -11.99 15.06
C VAL A 48 -12.82 -11.68 14.38
N HIS A 49 -13.39 -10.53 14.70
CA HIS A 49 -14.71 -10.14 14.21
C HIS A 49 -14.66 -8.92 13.29
N ASN A 50 -13.55 -8.17 13.26
CA ASN A 50 -13.41 -6.94 12.50
C ASN A 50 -12.43 -7.10 11.32
N ALA A 51 -12.78 -6.44 10.21
CA ALA A 51 -11.93 -6.26 9.04
C ALA A 51 -12.20 -4.90 8.39
N ALA A 52 -11.33 -4.48 7.49
CA ALA A 52 -11.52 -3.27 6.69
C ALA A 52 -11.82 -3.68 5.24
N GLU A 53 -13.10 -3.88 4.96
CA GLU A 53 -13.62 -4.31 3.66
C GLU A 53 -13.82 -3.11 2.72
N VAL A 54 -13.56 -3.29 1.43
CA VAL A 54 -13.94 -2.30 0.41
C VAL A 54 -15.46 -2.20 0.35
N GLN A 55 -15.98 -0.99 0.58
CA GLN A 55 -17.40 -0.69 0.54
C GLN A 55 -17.77 -0.10 -0.81
N ASP A 56 -18.99 -0.39 -1.28
CA ASP A 56 -19.59 0.22 -2.47
C ASP A 56 -18.67 0.22 -3.72
N PHE A 57 -17.92 -0.87 -3.92
CA PHE A 57 -17.00 -0.99 -5.06
C PHE A 57 -17.73 -0.71 -6.38
N PRO A 58 -17.33 0.32 -7.15
CA PRO A 58 -18.06 0.75 -8.33
C PRO A 58 -17.80 -0.16 -9.54
N PHE A 59 -18.17 -1.42 -9.40
CA PHE A 59 -17.91 -2.50 -10.37
C PHE A 59 -18.41 -2.14 -11.77
N ASP A 60 -19.64 -1.64 -11.89
CA ASP A 60 -20.28 -1.38 -13.17
C ASP A 60 -19.67 -0.21 -13.96
N LYS A 61 -18.77 0.57 -13.32
CA LYS A 61 -18.06 1.67 -13.98
C LYS A 61 -17.13 1.16 -15.09
N TYR A 62 -16.48 0.01 -14.88
CA TYR A 62 -15.46 -0.50 -15.81
C TYR A 62 -15.59 -1.99 -16.14
N PHE A 63 -16.47 -2.72 -15.50
CA PHE A 63 -16.59 -4.16 -15.62
C PHE A 63 -18.02 -4.59 -15.92
N VAL A 64 -18.15 -5.79 -16.44
CA VAL A 64 -19.44 -6.48 -16.65
C VAL A 64 -19.44 -7.80 -15.89
N LYS A 65 -20.62 -8.33 -15.54
CA LYS A 65 -20.77 -9.55 -14.73
C LYS A 65 -19.88 -10.72 -15.16
N LYS A 66 -19.61 -10.90 -16.47
CA LYS A 66 -18.74 -11.98 -16.96
C LYS A 66 -17.29 -11.85 -16.49
N ASP A 67 -16.84 -10.65 -16.10
CA ASP A 67 -15.45 -10.40 -15.67
C ASP A 67 -15.17 -11.05 -14.31
N THR A 68 -16.16 -11.26 -13.46
CA THR A 68 -16.02 -12.03 -12.20
C THR A 68 -15.62 -13.49 -12.44
N ASN A 69 -15.92 -14.04 -13.64
CA ASN A 69 -15.47 -15.37 -14.03
C ASN A 69 -14.01 -15.42 -14.49
N ARG A 70 -13.45 -14.26 -14.88
CA ARG A 70 -12.10 -14.13 -15.47
C ARG A 70 -11.08 -13.62 -14.46
N PHE A 71 -11.51 -12.77 -13.52
CA PHE A 71 -10.65 -12.10 -12.55
C PHE A 71 -11.06 -12.45 -11.12
N ASP A 72 -10.08 -12.58 -10.25
CA ASP A 72 -10.29 -12.52 -8.80
C ASP A 72 -10.42 -11.05 -8.36
N ASN A 73 -10.98 -10.81 -7.16
CA ASN A 73 -11.21 -9.45 -6.68
C ASN A 73 -9.93 -8.61 -6.62
N TYR A 74 -8.78 -9.21 -6.21
CA TYR A 74 -7.52 -8.45 -6.18
C TYR A 74 -7.13 -7.95 -7.59
N SER A 75 -7.40 -8.72 -8.65
CA SER A 75 -7.19 -8.27 -10.03
C SER A 75 -8.21 -7.22 -10.47
N LEU A 76 -9.46 -7.32 -10.03
CA LEU A 76 -10.49 -6.31 -10.30
C LEU A 76 -10.15 -4.97 -9.64
N TYR A 77 -9.70 -5.00 -8.38
CA TYR A 77 -9.25 -3.81 -7.66
C TYR A 77 -8.05 -3.15 -8.34
N ALA A 78 -7.06 -3.97 -8.77
CA ALA A 78 -5.90 -3.47 -9.52
C ALA A 78 -6.29 -2.81 -10.84
N LEU A 79 -7.17 -3.45 -11.62
CA LEU A 79 -7.66 -2.92 -12.89
C LEU A 79 -8.46 -1.62 -12.72
N TYR A 80 -9.30 -1.55 -11.66
CA TYR A 80 -10.03 -0.34 -11.31
C TYR A 80 -9.09 0.80 -10.95
N ALA A 81 -8.19 0.57 -9.99
CA ALA A 81 -7.25 1.58 -9.52
C ALA A 81 -6.32 2.06 -10.65
N ALA A 82 -5.87 1.14 -11.54
CA ALA A 82 -5.07 1.49 -12.71
C ALA A 82 -5.83 2.37 -13.70
N GLN A 83 -7.13 2.07 -13.94
CA GLN A 83 -7.96 2.89 -14.82
C GLN A 83 -8.18 4.29 -14.24
N GLU A 84 -8.45 4.39 -12.93
CA GLU A 84 -8.55 5.69 -12.24
C GLU A 84 -7.22 6.45 -12.31
N ALA A 85 -6.08 5.77 -12.11
CA ALA A 85 -4.76 6.40 -12.19
C ALA A 85 -4.47 6.97 -13.59
N VAL A 86 -4.74 6.21 -14.64
CA VAL A 86 -4.60 6.66 -16.05
C VAL A 86 -5.51 7.85 -16.35
N THR A 87 -6.75 7.79 -15.87
CA THR A 87 -7.73 8.89 -16.03
C THR A 87 -7.27 10.15 -15.28
N ASN A 88 -6.85 10.00 -14.03
CA ASN A 88 -6.37 11.10 -13.18
C ASN A 88 -5.09 11.75 -13.75
N ALA A 89 -4.20 10.94 -14.34
CA ALA A 89 -3.00 11.41 -15.03
C ALA A 89 -3.30 12.11 -16.38
N ASN A 90 -4.52 12.04 -16.86
CA ASN A 90 -4.87 12.41 -18.25
C ASN A 90 -3.85 11.82 -19.26
N LEU A 91 -3.52 10.53 -19.08
CA LEU A 91 -2.53 9.83 -19.88
C LEU A 91 -3.19 9.20 -21.12
N ASP A 92 -2.87 9.72 -22.31
CA ASP A 92 -3.26 9.07 -23.56
C ASP A 92 -2.32 7.88 -23.83
N VAL A 93 -2.81 6.69 -23.45
CA VAL A 93 -2.03 5.46 -23.58
C VAL A 93 -1.78 5.07 -25.04
N GLU A 94 -2.51 5.60 -26.02
CA GLU A 94 -2.27 5.34 -27.44
C GLU A 94 -1.19 6.26 -28.04
N ALA A 95 -0.85 7.36 -27.36
CA ALA A 95 0.16 8.30 -27.79
C ALA A 95 1.56 8.02 -27.23
N ILE A 96 1.72 7.04 -26.32
CA ILE A 96 3.00 6.72 -25.71
C ILE A 96 3.66 5.49 -26.34
N ASP A 97 4.99 5.39 -26.20
CA ASP A 97 5.75 4.22 -26.63
C ASP A 97 5.43 3.03 -25.73
N LYS A 98 4.71 2.04 -26.28
CA LYS A 98 4.26 0.85 -25.56
C LYS A 98 5.42 -0.02 -25.04
N ASP A 99 6.56 -0.03 -25.72
CA ASP A 99 7.75 -0.81 -25.31
C ASP A 99 8.49 -0.15 -24.14
N ARG A 100 8.20 1.14 -23.91
CA ARG A 100 8.73 1.91 -22.78
C ARG A 100 7.68 2.21 -21.70
N PHE A 101 6.53 1.55 -21.80
CA PHE A 101 5.44 1.60 -20.84
C PHE A 101 5.36 0.27 -20.09
N GLY A 102 5.67 0.27 -18.80
CA GLY A 102 5.70 -0.92 -17.97
C GLY A 102 4.62 -0.97 -16.89
N VAL A 103 4.45 -2.15 -16.29
CA VAL A 103 3.48 -2.42 -15.22
C VAL A 103 4.13 -3.24 -14.11
N ILE A 104 4.00 -2.81 -12.86
CA ILE A 104 4.35 -3.62 -11.69
C ILE A 104 3.18 -3.53 -10.69
N VAL A 105 2.51 -4.65 -10.44
CA VAL A 105 1.47 -4.74 -9.40
C VAL A 105 1.91 -5.72 -8.33
N ALA A 106 2.06 -5.22 -7.12
CA ALA A 106 2.38 -6.02 -5.94
C ALA A 106 1.13 -6.71 -5.37
N SER A 107 1.32 -7.86 -4.75
CA SER A 107 0.31 -8.51 -3.91
C SER A 107 1.02 -9.40 -2.89
N GLY A 108 0.51 -9.47 -1.68
CA GLY A 108 1.04 -10.38 -0.66
C GLY A 108 0.71 -11.84 -0.95
N ILE A 109 -0.54 -12.11 -1.33
CA ILE A 109 -1.07 -13.48 -1.43
C ILE A 109 -1.66 -13.79 -2.81
N GLY A 110 -2.10 -12.78 -3.55
CA GLY A 110 -2.80 -12.98 -4.83
C GLY A 110 -4.24 -13.44 -4.66
N GLY A 111 -4.72 -14.32 -5.55
CA GLY A 111 -6.11 -14.79 -5.57
C GLY A 111 -6.39 -15.91 -4.58
N ILE A 112 -6.17 -15.67 -3.29
CA ILE A 112 -6.38 -16.66 -2.22
C ILE A 112 -7.83 -17.14 -2.14
N LYS A 113 -8.80 -16.28 -2.43
CA LYS A 113 -10.22 -16.65 -2.45
C LYS A 113 -10.52 -17.70 -3.52
N GLU A 114 -9.95 -17.56 -4.70
CA GLU A 114 -10.10 -18.57 -5.76
C GLU A 114 -9.45 -19.89 -5.35
N ILE A 115 -8.26 -19.86 -4.71
CA ILE A 115 -7.60 -21.07 -4.21
C ILE A 115 -8.50 -21.77 -3.20
N GLU A 116 -8.98 -21.07 -2.18
CA GLU A 116 -9.86 -21.60 -1.14
C GLU A 116 -11.11 -22.26 -1.74
N ASP A 117 -11.83 -21.53 -2.60
CA ASP A 117 -13.06 -22.02 -3.25
C ASP A 117 -12.81 -23.28 -4.10
N GLN A 118 -11.70 -23.34 -4.80
CA GLN A 118 -11.42 -24.48 -5.67
C GLN A 118 -10.83 -25.68 -4.91
N VAL A 119 -10.17 -25.48 -3.78
CA VAL A 119 -9.77 -26.58 -2.88
C VAL A 119 -11.01 -27.24 -2.26
N ILE A 120 -11.96 -26.44 -1.77
CA ILE A 120 -13.25 -26.94 -1.27
C ILE A 120 -13.98 -27.72 -2.38
N ARG A 121 -14.06 -27.11 -3.57
CA ARG A 121 -14.70 -27.74 -4.73
C ARG A 121 -14.03 -29.03 -5.17
N LEU A 122 -12.70 -29.09 -5.15
CA LEU A 122 -11.92 -30.30 -5.42
C LEU A 122 -12.28 -31.43 -4.44
N HIS A 123 -12.33 -31.07 -3.15
CA HIS A 123 -12.67 -32.04 -2.09
C HIS A 123 -14.10 -32.59 -2.24
N GLU A 124 -15.09 -31.72 -2.46
CA GLU A 124 -16.49 -32.09 -2.53
C GLU A 124 -16.89 -32.76 -3.86
N LYS A 125 -16.31 -32.35 -4.99
CA LYS A 125 -16.81 -32.66 -6.34
C LYS A 125 -15.79 -33.35 -7.25
N GLY A 126 -14.56 -33.52 -6.77
CA GLY A 126 -13.47 -34.17 -7.48
C GLY A 126 -12.80 -33.30 -8.57
N PRO A 127 -11.68 -33.80 -9.15
CA PRO A 127 -10.79 -33.01 -9.97
C PRO A 127 -11.41 -32.49 -11.29
N LYS A 128 -12.39 -33.22 -11.84
CA LYS A 128 -13.10 -32.82 -13.07
C LYS A 128 -13.99 -31.60 -12.90
N ARG A 129 -14.18 -31.12 -11.68
CA ARG A 129 -15.04 -29.98 -11.36
C ARG A 129 -14.29 -28.71 -10.99
N VAL A 130 -12.94 -28.76 -10.87
CA VAL A 130 -12.11 -27.56 -10.72
C VAL A 130 -12.26 -26.68 -11.96
N LYS A 131 -12.41 -25.38 -11.75
CA LYS A 131 -12.65 -24.44 -12.87
C LYS A 131 -11.38 -24.22 -13.70
N PRO A 132 -11.47 -24.07 -15.04
CA PRO A 132 -10.28 -23.80 -15.89
C PRO A 132 -9.52 -22.53 -15.53
N MET A 133 -10.23 -21.48 -15.05
CA MET A 133 -9.63 -20.19 -14.70
C MET A 133 -9.01 -20.14 -13.31
N THR A 134 -8.96 -21.25 -12.58
CA THR A 134 -8.44 -21.31 -11.20
C THR A 134 -7.02 -20.73 -11.10
N LEU A 135 -6.07 -21.25 -11.86
CA LEU A 135 -4.69 -20.77 -11.81
C LEU A 135 -4.53 -19.35 -12.36
N PRO A 136 -5.12 -18.99 -13.53
CA PRO A 136 -5.09 -17.61 -14.01
C PRO A 136 -5.69 -16.58 -13.03
N LYS A 137 -6.63 -16.97 -12.18
CA LYS A 137 -7.19 -16.08 -11.14
C LYS A 137 -6.35 -16.05 -9.86
N ALA A 138 -5.69 -17.17 -9.54
CA ALA A 138 -4.97 -17.34 -8.28
C ALA A 138 -3.56 -16.75 -8.28
N LEU A 139 -2.84 -16.80 -9.40
CA LEU A 139 -1.43 -16.43 -9.48
C LEU A 139 -1.22 -14.92 -9.24
N PRO A 140 -0.31 -14.50 -8.34
CA PRO A 140 -0.13 -13.09 -7.97
C PRO A 140 0.31 -12.18 -9.13
N ASN A 141 1.03 -12.73 -10.13
CA ASN A 141 1.48 -11.96 -11.30
C ASN A 141 0.34 -11.59 -12.27
N MET A 142 -0.84 -12.20 -12.10
CA MET A 142 -1.94 -11.97 -13.03
C MET A 142 -2.55 -10.57 -12.91
N ALA A 143 -2.46 -9.91 -11.78
CA ALA A 143 -2.85 -8.50 -11.68
C ALA A 143 -2.00 -7.63 -12.62
N SER A 144 -0.68 -7.80 -12.60
CA SER A 144 0.23 -7.09 -13.51
C SER A 144 -0.07 -7.41 -14.99
N GLY A 145 -0.22 -8.69 -15.31
CA GLY A 145 -0.53 -9.13 -16.68
C GLY A 145 -1.87 -8.59 -17.18
N ASN A 146 -2.91 -8.60 -16.33
CA ASN A 146 -4.23 -8.07 -16.66
C ASN A 146 -4.21 -6.55 -16.91
N VAL A 147 -3.48 -5.79 -16.07
CA VAL A 147 -3.28 -4.35 -16.25
C VAL A 147 -2.47 -4.08 -17.53
N ALA A 148 -1.38 -4.82 -17.78
CA ALA A 148 -0.59 -4.67 -19.00
C ALA A 148 -1.43 -4.93 -20.26
N MET A 149 -2.22 -6.00 -20.28
CA MET A 149 -3.14 -6.30 -21.40
C MET A 149 -4.21 -5.22 -21.59
N ARG A 150 -4.73 -4.64 -20.50
CA ARG A 150 -5.75 -3.59 -20.57
C ARG A 150 -5.27 -2.34 -21.28
N PHE A 151 -4.01 -1.94 -21.03
CA PHE A 151 -3.44 -0.69 -21.54
C PHE A 151 -2.43 -0.90 -22.68
N GLY A 152 -2.18 -2.14 -23.09
CA GLY A 152 -1.20 -2.44 -24.13
C GLY A 152 0.24 -2.11 -23.71
N ALA A 153 0.58 -2.24 -22.43
CA ALA A 153 1.92 -1.99 -21.93
C ALA A 153 2.84 -3.18 -22.26
N ASN A 154 3.82 -2.98 -23.15
CA ASN A 154 4.74 -4.01 -23.63
C ASN A 154 6.14 -3.94 -22.98
N GLY A 155 6.37 -2.94 -22.13
CA GLY A 155 7.60 -2.81 -21.35
C GLY A 155 7.71 -3.82 -20.22
N ILE A 156 8.41 -3.45 -19.14
CA ILE A 156 8.57 -4.33 -17.96
C ILE A 156 7.19 -4.69 -17.41
N CYS A 157 6.90 -5.99 -17.27
CA CYS A 157 5.69 -6.48 -16.60
C CYS A 157 6.07 -7.56 -15.58
N LYS A 158 5.92 -7.26 -14.28
CA LYS A 158 6.23 -8.19 -13.19
C LYS A 158 5.36 -7.96 -11.97
N SER A 159 5.32 -8.94 -11.06
CA SER A 159 4.74 -8.81 -9.72
C SER A 159 5.85 -8.85 -8.67
N ILE A 160 5.63 -8.13 -7.56
CA ILE A 160 6.52 -8.15 -6.39
C ILE A 160 5.75 -8.68 -5.19
N ASN A 161 6.39 -9.62 -4.48
CA ASN A 161 5.83 -10.31 -3.33
C ASN A 161 6.85 -10.29 -2.19
N THR A 162 6.87 -9.21 -1.42
CA THR A 162 7.69 -9.02 -0.20
C THR A 162 6.79 -8.77 1.01
N ALA A 163 5.72 -9.59 1.11
CA ALA A 163 4.70 -9.47 2.15
C ALA A 163 4.16 -8.03 2.25
N CYS A 164 4.14 -7.43 3.43
CA CYS A 164 3.63 -6.07 3.64
C CYS A 164 4.46 -4.97 2.96
N ALA A 165 5.71 -5.25 2.57
CA ALA A 165 6.60 -4.31 1.89
C ALA A 165 6.40 -4.28 0.37
N SER A 166 5.59 -5.18 -0.18
CA SER A 166 5.47 -5.45 -1.61
C SER A 166 5.22 -4.21 -2.48
N SER A 167 4.31 -3.33 -2.07
CA SER A 167 3.98 -2.14 -2.87
C SER A 167 5.08 -1.08 -2.85
N ASN A 168 5.75 -0.85 -1.71
CA ASN A 168 6.87 0.07 -1.68
C ASN A 168 8.04 -0.46 -2.52
N ASP A 169 8.29 -1.76 -2.48
CA ASP A 169 9.28 -2.39 -3.35
C ASP A 169 8.90 -2.27 -4.84
N ALA A 170 7.61 -2.43 -5.17
CA ALA A 170 7.13 -2.25 -6.53
C ALA A 170 7.34 -0.81 -7.02
N ILE A 171 6.96 0.19 -6.21
CA ILE A 171 7.14 1.61 -6.53
C ILE A 171 8.64 1.96 -6.63
N GLY A 172 9.47 1.44 -5.71
CA GLY A 172 10.92 1.63 -5.72
C GLY A 172 11.59 1.03 -6.96
N ASP A 173 11.20 -0.17 -7.38
CA ASP A 173 11.69 -0.81 -8.60
C ASP A 173 11.26 -0.05 -9.88
N ALA A 174 10.00 0.43 -9.91
CA ALA A 174 9.51 1.25 -11.00
C ALA A 174 10.23 2.61 -11.05
N PHE A 175 10.43 3.25 -9.91
CA PHE A 175 11.23 4.46 -9.77
C PHE A 175 12.63 4.27 -10.36
N ARG A 176 13.35 3.22 -9.95
CA ARG A 176 14.69 2.93 -10.50
C ARG A 176 14.65 2.59 -11.98
N SER A 177 13.62 1.88 -12.46
CA SER A 177 13.47 1.55 -13.88
C SER A 177 13.36 2.81 -14.75
N ILE A 178 12.65 3.84 -14.29
CA ILE A 178 12.57 5.14 -14.98
C ILE A 178 13.85 5.96 -14.76
N LYS A 179 14.34 6.04 -13.53
CA LYS A 179 15.55 6.79 -13.16
C LYS A 179 16.75 6.40 -13.99
N PHE A 180 16.91 5.10 -14.25
CA PHE A 180 18.01 4.58 -15.09
C PHE A 180 17.67 4.49 -16.59
N GLY A 181 16.51 4.96 -17.01
CA GLY A 181 16.15 5.07 -18.43
C GLY A 181 15.71 3.76 -19.09
N PHE A 182 15.31 2.73 -18.32
CA PHE A 182 14.73 1.50 -18.87
C PHE A 182 13.28 1.68 -19.32
N GLN A 183 12.53 2.54 -18.64
CA GLN A 183 11.15 2.87 -18.96
C GLN A 183 10.95 4.39 -18.93
N ASP A 184 9.93 4.90 -19.62
CA ASP A 184 9.51 6.31 -19.56
C ASP A 184 8.25 6.48 -18.71
N VAL A 185 7.37 5.47 -18.73
CA VAL A 185 6.10 5.45 -18.01
C VAL A 185 5.93 4.11 -17.31
N MET A 186 5.47 4.13 -16.06
CA MET A 186 5.13 2.93 -15.31
C MET A 186 3.76 3.08 -14.63
N LEU A 187 2.87 2.11 -14.82
CA LEU A 187 1.74 1.86 -13.92
C LEU A 187 2.22 0.95 -12.79
N VAL A 188 2.22 1.46 -11.57
CA VAL A 188 2.79 0.73 -10.44
C VAL A 188 1.95 0.88 -9.18
N GLY A 189 1.90 -0.16 -8.39
CA GLY A 189 1.22 -0.15 -7.10
C GLY A 189 1.03 -1.54 -6.54
N GLY A 190 -0.07 -1.75 -5.84
CA GLY A 190 -0.40 -3.06 -5.29
C GLY A 190 -1.89 -3.27 -5.07
N SER A 191 -2.26 -4.52 -4.94
CA SER A 191 -3.65 -4.93 -4.80
C SER A 191 -3.77 -6.18 -3.94
N GLU A 192 -4.75 -6.19 -3.04
CA GLU A 192 -5.01 -7.30 -2.13
C GLU A 192 -6.51 -7.50 -1.91
N SER A 193 -6.96 -8.76 -1.85
CA SER A 193 -8.33 -9.12 -1.47
C SER A 193 -8.31 -10.41 -0.66
N SER A 194 -7.74 -10.33 0.55
CA SER A 194 -7.44 -11.51 1.35
C SER A 194 -8.36 -11.69 2.58
N ILE A 195 -9.49 -10.95 2.66
CA ILE A 195 -10.48 -11.15 3.72
C ILE A 195 -11.32 -12.39 3.38
N THR A 196 -10.79 -13.57 3.74
CA THR A 196 -11.40 -14.88 3.55
C THR A 196 -11.31 -15.70 4.84
N PRO A 197 -12.18 -16.71 5.03
CA PRO A 197 -12.09 -17.60 6.19
C PRO A 197 -10.71 -18.19 6.41
N PHE A 198 -10.08 -18.69 5.36
CA PHE A 198 -8.76 -19.33 5.45
C PHE A 198 -7.65 -18.31 5.83
N ALA A 199 -7.65 -17.15 5.22
CA ALA A 199 -6.61 -16.14 5.52
C ALA A 199 -6.78 -15.56 6.94
N ILE A 200 -8.01 -15.23 7.36
CA ILE A 200 -8.29 -14.78 8.73
C ILE A 200 -7.89 -15.89 9.74
N ALA A 201 -8.25 -17.15 9.52
CA ALA A 201 -7.84 -18.25 10.39
C ALA A 201 -6.31 -18.39 10.46
N GLY A 202 -5.61 -18.26 9.32
CA GLY A 202 -4.16 -18.36 9.26
C GLY A 202 -3.45 -17.25 10.07
N PHE A 203 -3.87 -16.00 9.93
CA PHE A 203 -3.31 -14.88 10.69
C PHE A 203 -3.75 -14.91 12.17
N GLN A 204 -4.97 -15.38 12.47
CA GLN A 204 -5.43 -15.61 13.84
C GLN A 204 -4.57 -16.68 14.54
N ALA A 205 -4.22 -17.77 13.85
CA ALA A 205 -3.34 -18.82 14.38
C ALA A 205 -1.91 -18.30 14.70
N LEU A 206 -1.47 -17.24 14.00
CA LEU A 206 -0.23 -16.54 14.29
C LEU A 206 -0.37 -15.52 15.45
N THR A 207 -1.57 -15.39 16.04
CA THR A 207 -1.88 -14.34 17.05
C THR A 207 -1.52 -12.93 16.59
N ALA A 208 -1.63 -12.66 15.28
CA ALA A 208 -1.22 -11.41 14.67
C ALA A 208 -2.38 -10.40 14.51
N LEU A 209 -3.63 -10.90 14.55
CA LEU A 209 -4.83 -10.09 14.34
C LEU A 209 -5.38 -9.54 15.66
N SER A 210 -5.95 -8.34 15.58
CA SER A 210 -6.69 -7.73 16.68
C SER A 210 -7.97 -8.52 16.99
N THR A 211 -8.18 -8.80 18.28
CA THR A 211 -9.40 -9.44 18.80
C THR A 211 -10.32 -8.42 19.48
N THR A 212 -10.04 -7.12 19.35
CA THR A 212 -10.86 -6.05 19.89
C THR A 212 -12.20 -6.00 19.18
N GLU A 213 -13.30 -6.04 19.95
CA GLU A 213 -14.67 -6.06 19.40
C GLU A 213 -15.09 -4.69 18.83
N ASP A 214 -14.70 -3.59 19.51
CA ASP A 214 -15.01 -2.23 19.06
C ASP A 214 -14.21 -1.89 17.77
N PRO A 215 -14.86 -1.71 16.62
CA PRO A 215 -14.18 -1.37 15.37
C PRO A 215 -13.35 -0.09 15.47
N ALA A 216 -13.78 0.89 16.28
CA ALA A 216 -13.08 2.16 16.46
C ALA A 216 -11.76 2.02 17.22
N ARG A 217 -11.58 0.90 17.95
CA ARG A 217 -10.38 0.56 18.73
C ARG A 217 -9.64 -0.65 18.19
N ALA A 218 -10.10 -1.27 17.11
CA ALA A 218 -9.51 -2.51 16.59
C ALA A 218 -8.13 -2.31 15.94
N SER A 219 -7.89 -1.16 15.28
CA SER A 219 -6.57 -0.77 14.74
C SER A 219 -6.17 0.59 15.31
N ILE A 220 -5.30 0.55 16.30
CA ILE A 220 -4.85 1.71 17.10
C ILE A 220 -3.32 1.74 17.18
N PRO A 221 -2.62 1.99 16.06
CA PRO A 221 -1.16 2.02 16.04
C PRO A 221 -0.58 2.92 17.14
N PHE A 222 0.50 2.47 17.79
CA PHE A 222 1.22 3.13 18.88
C PHE A 222 0.48 3.23 20.22
N ASP A 223 -0.84 2.96 20.28
CA ASP A 223 -1.62 2.97 21.53
C ASP A 223 -1.15 1.86 22.47
N LYS A 224 -1.26 2.12 23.79
CA LYS A 224 -0.87 1.14 24.81
C LYS A 224 -1.72 -0.13 24.82
N ASP A 225 -2.99 -0.03 24.38
CA ASP A 225 -3.96 -1.11 24.40
C ASP A 225 -4.02 -1.91 23.07
N ARG A 226 -3.14 -1.60 22.08
CA ARG A 226 -3.11 -2.31 20.82
C ARG A 226 -2.74 -3.78 20.98
N ASN A 227 -3.36 -4.67 20.23
CA ASN A 227 -3.17 -6.11 20.41
C ASN A 227 -3.04 -6.91 19.11
N GLY A 228 -2.94 -6.25 17.96
CA GLY A 228 -2.81 -6.90 16.65
C GLY A 228 -3.27 -5.99 15.52
N PHE A 229 -3.03 -6.39 14.28
CA PHE A 229 -3.52 -5.63 13.14
C PHE A 229 -4.95 -6.05 12.74
N VAL A 230 -5.66 -5.16 12.06
CA VAL A 230 -6.92 -5.47 11.38
C VAL A 230 -6.63 -5.72 9.91
N MET A 231 -7.07 -6.84 9.35
CA MET A 231 -6.91 -7.13 7.93
C MET A 231 -7.77 -6.19 7.10
N GLY A 232 -7.15 -5.57 6.09
CA GLY A 232 -7.82 -4.74 5.08
C GLY A 232 -7.65 -5.30 3.67
N GLU A 233 -8.40 -4.75 2.74
CA GLU A 233 -8.31 -5.03 1.31
C GLU A 233 -8.42 -3.76 0.47
N GLY A 234 -8.01 -3.84 -0.79
CA GLY A 234 -8.08 -2.74 -1.74
C GLY A 234 -6.91 -2.72 -2.71
N SER A 235 -6.74 -1.60 -3.37
CA SER A 235 -5.66 -1.36 -4.34
C SER A 235 -5.30 0.11 -4.40
N GLY A 236 -4.03 0.40 -4.58
CA GLY A 236 -3.52 1.71 -4.99
C GLY A 236 -2.64 1.54 -6.22
N MET A 237 -2.82 2.41 -7.22
CA MET A 237 -2.00 2.44 -8.43
C MET A 237 -1.57 3.87 -8.74
N LEU A 238 -0.31 4.04 -9.12
CA LEU A 238 0.29 5.32 -9.49
C LEU A 238 0.76 5.26 -10.95
N VAL A 239 0.71 6.41 -11.62
CA VAL A 239 1.41 6.65 -12.88
C VAL A 239 2.71 7.35 -12.52
N LEU A 240 3.84 6.67 -12.74
CA LEU A 240 5.16 7.26 -12.65
C LEU A 240 5.68 7.56 -14.05
N GLU A 241 6.29 8.72 -14.22
CA GLU A 241 6.87 9.14 -15.49
C GLU A 241 8.27 9.74 -15.28
N SER A 242 9.12 9.66 -16.31
CA SER A 242 10.27 10.55 -16.35
C SER A 242 9.80 11.99 -16.45
N LEU A 243 10.45 12.90 -15.76
CA LEU A 243 10.08 14.33 -15.80
C LEU A 243 10.03 14.86 -17.24
N GLU A 244 10.98 14.46 -18.07
CA GLU A 244 11.03 14.86 -19.49
C GLU A 244 9.77 14.40 -20.25
N HIS A 245 9.31 13.14 -20.02
CA HIS A 245 8.09 12.62 -20.65
C HIS A 245 6.86 13.39 -20.15
N ALA A 246 6.75 13.60 -18.84
CA ALA A 246 5.63 14.32 -18.22
C ALA A 246 5.53 15.78 -18.74
N GLU A 247 6.65 16.50 -18.79
CA GLU A 247 6.71 17.87 -19.29
C GLU A 247 6.36 17.96 -20.77
N LYS A 248 6.88 17.03 -21.59
CA LYS A 248 6.61 16.98 -23.05
C LYS A 248 5.14 16.85 -23.38
N ARG A 249 4.37 16.08 -22.57
CA ARG A 249 2.92 15.92 -22.76
C ARG A 249 2.08 16.94 -21.98
N GLY A 250 2.69 17.86 -21.23
CA GLY A 250 1.98 18.85 -20.42
C GLY A 250 1.25 18.24 -19.22
N ALA A 251 1.78 17.18 -18.60
CA ALA A 251 1.18 16.54 -17.45
C ALA A 251 1.13 17.44 -16.22
N THR A 252 0.07 17.33 -15.44
CA THR A 252 0.05 17.82 -14.06
C THR A 252 0.94 16.91 -13.22
N ILE A 253 1.92 17.46 -12.52
CA ILE A 253 2.80 16.72 -11.64
C ILE A 253 2.28 16.88 -10.20
N LEU A 254 2.11 15.76 -9.50
CA LEU A 254 1.54 15.69 -8.15
C LEU A 254 2.60 15.63 -7.06
N ALA A 255 3.67 14.88 -7.32
CA ALA A 255 4.83 14.73 -6.44
C ALA A 255 6.03 14.21 -7.23
N GLU A 256 7.19 14.15 -6.62
CA GLU A 256 8.39 13.49 -7.14
C GLU A 256 8.78 12.32 -6.21
N VAL A 257 9.08 11.16 -6.76
CA VAL A 257 9.73 10.07 -6.03
C VAL A 257 11.22 10.33 -6.11
N VAL A 258 11.87 10.53 -4.96
CA VAL A 258 13.27 10.95 -4.91
C VAL A 258 14.20 9.89 -4.34
N GLY A 259 13.70 8.95 -3.54
CA GLY A 259 14.54 7.91 -2.95
C GLY A 259 13.78 6.64 -2.62
N TYR A 260 14.53 5.55 -2.57
CA TYR A 260 14.04 4.21 -2.21
C TYR A 260 15.11 3.46 -1.46
N GLY A 261 14.78 2.99 -0.25
CA GLY A 261 15.64 2.13 0.56
C GLY A 261 15.00 0.76 0.75
N ASN A 262 15.75 -0.29 0.46
CA ASN A 262 15.32 -1.67 0.64
C ASN A 262 16.39 -2.45 1.42
N THR A 263 15.95 -3.20 2.42
CA THR A 263 16.83 -4.04 3.26
C THR A 263 16.11 -5.30 3.73
N CYS A 264 16.88 -6.23 4.31
CA CYS A 264 16.35 -7.39 4.98
C CYS A 264 16.90 -7.47 6.40
N ASP A 265 16.04 -7.74 7.39
CA ASP A 265 16.43 -7.97 8.78
C ASP A 265 17.29 -9.23 8.95
N ALA A 266 17.02 -10.26 8.12
CA ALA A 266 17.66 -11.58 8.21
C ALA A 266 17.65 -12.13 9.65
N TYR A 267 16.55 -11.93 10.36
CA TYR A 267 16.43 -12.22 11.80
C TYR A 267 15.40 -13.31 12.09
N HIS A 268 14.15 -13.16 11.68
CA HIS A 268 13.06 -14.08 11.96
C HIS A 268 12.01 -14.06 10.85
N MET A 269 11.23 -15.16 10.70
CA MET A 269 10.23 -15.26 9.62
C MET A 269 9.08 -14.24 9.75
N THR A 270 8.64 -13.95 10.97
CA THR A 270 7.45 -13.12 11.22
C THR A 270 7.69 -11.95 12.17
N SER A 271 8.77 -11.97 12.95
CA SER A 271 9.08 -10.90 13.91
C SER A 271 10.12 -9.94 13.32
N PRO A 272 9.93 -8.62 13.46
CA PRO A 272 10.94 -7.65 13.07
C PRO A 272 12.16 -7.74 13.98
N HIS A 273 13.30 -7.19 13.53
CA HIS A 273 14.48 -7.07 14.38
C HIS A 273 14.15 -6.18 15.61
N PRO A 274 14.44 -6.63 16.86
CA PRO A 274 13.99 -5.91 18.07
C PRO A 274 14.46 -4.46 18.17
N GLU A 275 15.62 -4.16 17.61
CA GLU A 275 16.23 -2.83 17.58
C GLU A 275 15.94 -2.06 16.27
N GLY A 276 15.11 -2.60 15.38
CA GLY A 276 14.73 -1.96 14.12
C GLY A 276 15.91 -1.69 13.17
N GLN A 277 16.98 -2.47 13.22
CA GLN A 277 18.22 -2.19 12.45
C GLN A 277 17.98 -2.19 10.94
N GLY A 278 17.15 -3.10 10.41
CA GLY A 278 16.78 -3.12 9.00
C GLY A 278 16.00 -1.88 8.60
N ALA A 279 15.04 -1.46 9.43
CA ALA A 279 14.27 -0.24 9.22
C ALA A 279 15.14 1.02 9.23
N ILE A 280 16.06 1.13 10.20
CA ILE A 280 17.06 2.23 10.27
C ILE A 280 17.87 2.30 8.97
N LYS A 281 18.35 1.15 8.51
CA LYS A 281 19.17 1.09 7.29
C LYS A 281 18.33 1.43 6.04
N ALA A 282 17.11 0.94 5.94
CA ALA A 282 16.20 1.25 4.82
C ALA A 282 15.89 2.75 4.75
N MET A 283 15.55 3.39 5.88
CA MET A 283 15.34 4.84 5.92
C MET A 283 16.59 5.61 5.50
N LYS A 284 17.78 5.26 6.02
CA LYS A 284 19.04 5.91 5.63
C LYS A 284 19.31 5.79 4.13
N LEU A 285 19.13 4.61 3.55
CA LEU A 285 19.31 4.39 2.11
C LEU A 285 18.32 5.22 1.26
N ALA A 286 17.06 5.36 1.71
CA ALA A 286 16.09 6.19 1.02
C ALA A 286 16.49 7.68 1.05
N LEU A 287 16.96 8.19 2.18
CA LEU A 287 17.45 9.57 2.31
C LEU A 287 18.73 9.81 1.50
N GLU A 288 19.65 8.84 1.51
CA GLU A 288 20.88 8.89 0.71
C GLU A 288 20.57 8.94 -0.79
N GLU A 289 19.66 8.09 -1.30
CA GLU A 289 19.26 8.10 -2.70
C GLU A 289 18.49 9.37 -3.07
N ALA A 290 17.78 9.97 -2.12
CA ALA A 290 17.06 11.24 -2.27
C ALA A 290 17.99 12.47 -2.17
N GLU A 291 19.24 12.30 -1.74
CA GLU A 291 20.20 13.38 -1.47
C GLU A 291 19.65 14.44 -0.49
N ILE A 292 18.92 13.99 0.55
CA ILE A 292 18.35 14.85 1.60
C ILE A 292 18.89 14.51 2.99
N SER A 293 18.98 15.49 3.86
CA SER A 293 19.30 15.27 5.26
C SER A 293 18.05 14.87 6.07
N PRO A 294 18.22 14.18 7.21
CA PRO A 294 17.10 13.78 8.06
C PRO A 294 16.17 14.93 8.48
N GLU A 295 16.74 16.12 8.72
CA GLU A 295 16.01 17.31 9.17
C GLU A 295 15.07 17.90 8.10
N GLN A 296 15.24 17.52 6.85
CA GLN A 296 14.37 17.95 5.74
C GLN A 296 13.07 17.12 5.67
N VAL A 297 13.03 15.96 6.33
CA VAL A 297 11.81 15.12 6.38
C VAL A 297 10.83 15.75 7.35
N ALA A 298 9.67 16.16 6.85
CA ALA A 298 8.63 16.81 7.63
C ALA A 298 7.46 15.89 8.01
N TYR A 299 7.40 14.67 7.48
CA TYR A 299 6.36 13.70 7.79
C TYR A 299 6.82 12.27 7.53
N VAL A 300 6.40 11.35 8.41
CA VAL A 300 6.54 9.90 8.24
C VAL A 300 5.16 9.25 8.23
N ASN A 301 4.79 8.64 7.11
CA ASN A 301 3.72 7.65 7.09
C ASN A 301 4.32 6.32 7.54
N ALA A 302 4.04 5.94 8.78
CA ALA A 302 4.63 4.78 9.42
C ALA A 302 4.01 3.47 8.93
N HIS A 303 4.77 2.39 9.01
CA HIS A 303 4.22 1.06 8.84
C HIS A 303 3.11 0.80 9.86
N GLY A 304 3.33 1.08 11.14
CA GLY A 304 2.32 1.24 12.18
C GLY A 304 1.14 0.27 12.09
N THR A 305 1.37 -1.02 12.34
CA THR A 305 0.37 -2.09 12.14
C THR A 305 -0.58 -2.30 13.29
N SER A 306 -0.42 -1.58 14.41
CA SER A 306 -1.14 -1.84 15.67
C SER A 306 -0.68 -3.12 16.38
N THR A 307 0.57 -3.54 16.15
CA THR A 307 1.18 -4.69 16.82
C THR A 307 2.30 -4.23 17.77
N PRO A 308 2.37 -4.76 19.01
CA PRO A 308 3.38 -4.32 19.97
C PRO A 308 4.83 -4.41 19.45
N ALA A 309 5.17 -5.47 18.73
CA ALA A 309 6.52 -5.71 18.26
C ALA A 309 6.95 -4.73 17.16
N ASN A 310 6.06 -4.43 16.20
CA ASN A 310 6.39 -3.51 15.11
C ASN A 310 6.64 -2.10 15.62
N GLU A 311 5.68 -1.51 16.35
CA GLU A 311 5.76 -0.10 16.71
C GLU A 311 6.90 0.17 17.69
N LYS A 312 7.28 -0.79 18.53
CA LYS A 312 8.46 -0.65 19.39
C LYS A 312 9.74 -0.47 18.57
N GLY A 313 9.96 -1.33 17.58
CA GLY A 313 11.11 -1.26 16.70
C GLY A 313 11.07 -0.04 15.77
N GLU A 314 9.91 0.24 15.18
CA GLU A 314 9.72 1.34 14.24
C GLU A 314 9.86 2.71 14.91
N SER A 315 9.25 2.92 16.08
CA SER A 315 9.39 4.18 16.84
C SER A 315 10.87 4.47 17.16
N GLY A 316 11.59 3.47 17.67
CA GLY A 316 13.02 3.61 17.92
C GLY A 316 13.83 3.88 16.65
N ALA A 317 13.51 3.22 15.55
CA ALA A 317 14.18 3.42 14.27
C ALA A 317 13.94 4.82 13.69
N ILE A 318 12.71 5.33 13.75
CA ILE A 318 12.38 6.70 13.31
C ILE A 318 13.17 7.71 14.13
N VAL A 319 13.17 7.59 15.45
CA VAL A 319 13.90 8.50 16.35
C VAL A 319 15.41 8.44 16.09
N ALA A 320 15.97 7.26 15.86
CA ALA A 320 17.39 7.08 15.59
C ALA A 320 17.84 7.72 14.26
N VAL A 321 16.95 7.84 13.28
CA VAL A 321 17.28 8.39 11.94
C VAL A 321 16.86 9.84 11.81
N LEU A 322 15.67 10.20 12.28
CA LEU A 322 15.02 11.50 12.00
C LEU A 322 14.90 12.40 13.25
N GLY A 323 15.20 11.87 14.45
CA GLY A 323 14.97 12.58 15.72
C GLY A 323 13.52 12.45 16.20
N LYS A 324 13.22 13.14 17.32
CA LYS A 324 11.93 13.00 18.02
C LYS A 324 10.86 13.98 17.55
N GLU A 325 11.21 14.96 16.73
CA GLU A 325 10.31 16.08 16.41
C GLU A 325 9.46 15.83 15.15
N VAL A 326 9.90 14.91 14.26
CA VAL A 326 9.18 14.66 13.01
C VAL A 326 7.80 14.06 13.29
N PRO A 327 6.71 14.64 12.75
CA PRO A 327 5.38 14.07 12.87
C PRO A 327 5.27 12.70 12.21
N VAL A 328 4.65 11.76 12.93
CA VAL A 328 4.45 10.38 12.50
C VAL A 328 2.97 10.03 12.60
N SER A 329 2.40 9.41 11.57
CA SER A 329 1.07 8.80 11.70
C SER A 329 0.98 7.48 10.94
N SER A 330 0.01 6.64 11.30
CA SER A 330 -0.30 5.43 10.56
C SER A 330 -1.72 5.47 10.02
N THR A 331 -1.83 5.45 8.70
CA THR A 331 -3.14 5.40 8.01
C THR A 331 -3.81 4.03 8.10
N LYS A 332 -3.12 3.00 8.62
CA LYS A 332 -3.72 1.70 8.94
C LYS A 332 -4.77 1.77 10.05
N SER A 333 -4.78 2.85 10.82
CA SER A 333 -5.87 3.15 11.75
C SER A 333 -7.22 3.40 11.05
N PHE A 334 -7.19 3.78 9.78
CA PHE A 334 -8.37 4.01 8.94
C PHE A 334 -8.71 2.83 8.05
N THR A 335 -7.69 2.30 7.39
CA THR A 335 -7.84 1.32 6.30
C THR A 335 -7.67 -0.12 6.76
N GLY A 336 -7.25 -0.36 8.01
CA GLY A 336 -6.64 -1.64 8.35
C GLY A 336 -5.34 -1.87 7.57
N HIS A 337 -4.81 -3.06 7.65
CA HIS A 337 -3.60 -3.45 6.96
C HIS A 337 -3.92 -4.17 5.64
N LEU A 338 -3.71 -3.49 4.50
CA LEU A 338 -3.98 -4.02 3.17
C LEU A 338 -2.89 -4.98 2.66
N LEU A 339 -2.07 -5.53 3.53
CA LEU A 339 -1.00 -6.48 3.20
C LEU A 339 -0.12 -5.97 2.03
N GLY A 340 -0.08 -6.72 0.91
CA GLY A 340 0.71 -6.33 -0.25
C GLY A 340 0.29 -5.04 -0.95
N ALA A 341 -0.94 -4.57 -0.73
CA ALA A 341 -1.44 -3.30 -1.28
C ALA A 341 -1.17 -2.09 -0.36
N ALA A 342 -0.80 -2.31 0.91
CA ALA A 342 -0.71 -1.27 1.92
C ALA A 342 0.18 -0.10 1.49
N GLY A 343 1.41 -0.37 1.08
CA GLY A 343 2.37 0.68 0.71
C GLY A 343 1.92 1.56 -0.45
N ALA A 344 1.14 1.03 -1.41
CA ALA A 344 0.63 1.84 -2.52
C ALA A 344 -0.46 2.83 -2.07
N VAL A 345 -1.38 2.38 -1.22
CA VAL A 345 -2.41 3.26 -0.64
C VAL A 345 -1.78 4.28 0.30
N GLU A 346 -0.76 3.89 1.05
CA GLU A 346 0.02 4.75 1.95
C GLU A 346 0.89 5.77 1.19
N ALA A 347 1.45 5.39 0.04
CA ALA A 347 2.12 6.32 -0.86
C ALA A 347 1.16 7.41 -1.36
N ILE A 348 -0.08 7.04 -1.76
CA ILE A 348 -1.12 7.99 -2.15
C ILE A 348 -1.48 8.90 -0.95
N ALA A 349 -1.69 8.35 0.24
CA ALA A 349 -1.96 9.13 1.46
C ALA A 349 -0.82 10.12 1.77
N THR A 350 0.43 9.70 1.60
CA THR A 350 1.62 10.54 1.80
C THR A 350 1.66 11.69 0.79
N ILE A 351 1.39 11.40 -0.48
CA ILE A 351 1.33 12.43 -1.54
C ILE A 351 0.20 13.43 -1.26
N GLU A 352 -0.98 12.95 -0.85
CA GLU A 352 -2.10 13.83 -0.49
C GLU A 352 -1.78 14.70 0.73
N ALA A 353 -1.13 14.14 1.75
CA ALA A 353 -0.67 14.90 2.92
C ALA A 353 0.26 16.06 2.51
N MET A 354 1.21 15.79 1.60
CA MET A 354 2.14 16.80 1.07
C MET A 354 1.42 17.88 0.25
N ARG A 355 0.46 17.49 -0.60
CA ARG A 355 -0.31 18.41 -1.45
C ARG A 355 -1.20 19.35 -0.65
N HIS A 356 -1.75 18.84 0.46
CA HIS A 356 -2.67 19.60 1.31
C HIS A 356 -2.02 20.22 2.54
N ASN A 357 -0.71 20.01 2.75
CA ASN A 357 0.01 20.47 3.96
C ASN A 357 -0.70 20.02 5.26
N PHE A 358 -1.12 18.77 5.28
CA PHE A 358 -1.88 18.23 6.40
C PHE A 358 -1.43 16.80 6.70
N VAL A 359 -0.97 16.55 7.93
CA VAL A 359 -0.65 15.21 8.44
C VAL A 359 -1.92 14.58 9.00
N PRO A 360 -2.42 13.47 8.42
CA PRO A 360 -3.55 12.76 9.00
C PRO A 360 -3.22 12.24 10.39
N MET A 361 -4.21 12.22 11.28
CA MET A 361 -4.03 11.60 12.60
C MET A 361 -3.89 10.08 12.50
N THR A 362 -3.38 9.46 13.56
CA THR A 362 -3.56 8.03 13.84
C THR A 362 -4.90 7.87 14.55
N ALA A 363 -5.93 7.45 13.82
CA ALA A 363 -7.30 7.38 14.34
C ALA A 363 -7.42 6.32 15.44
N GLY A 364 -8.35 6.52 16.39
CA GLY A 364 -8.61 5.60 17.49
C GLY A 364 -7.53 5.58 18.57
N THR A 365 -6.30 5.98 18.30
CA THR A 365 -5.21 6.09 19.28
C THR A 365 -5.54 7.19 20.28
N SER A 366 -5.41 6.90 21.56
CA SER A 366 -5.77 7.81 22.67
C SER A 366 -4.66 8.00 23.70
N GLU A 367 -3.82 6.97 23.89
CA GLU A 367 -2.71 7.00 24.85
C GLU A 367 -1.58 6.14 24.31
N LEU A 368 -0.40 6.72 24.16
CA LEU A 368 0.78 6.01 23.62
C LEU A 368 1.36 5.04 24.66
N SER A 369 1.95 3.93 24.20
CA SER A 369 2.74 3.07 25.08
C SER A 369 4.00 3.81 25.56
N ASP A 370 4.43 3.56 26.78
CA ASP A 370 5.54 4.25 27.48
C ASP A 370 6.88 4.22 26.69
N TYR A 371 7.06 3.22 25.83
CA TYR A 371 8.27 3.07 25.02
C TYR A 371 8.16 3.68 23.60
N ILE A 372 7.07 4.35 23.26
CA ILE A 372 6.93 5.09 22.01
C ILE A 372 7.54 6.46 22.19
N GLU A 373 8.64 6.71 21.50
CA GLU A 373 9.39 7.97 21.55
C GLU A 373 9.15 8.86 20.34
N ALA A 374 8.56 8.32 19.25
CA ALA A 374 8.23 9.06 18.05
C ALA A 374 7.08 10.05 18.30
N ASN A 375 7.08 11.17 17.60
CA ASN A 375 6.05 12.21 17.66
C ASN A 375 4.79 11.79 16.89
N VAL A 376 4.00 10.91 17.48
CA VAL A 376 2.77 10.38 16.86
C VAL A 376 1.67 11.43 16.87
N VAL A 377 1.11 11.72 15.70
CA VAL A 377 -0.06 12.59 15.53
C VAL A 377 -1.32 11.76 15.78
N TYR A 378 -2.08 12.07 16.82
CA TYR A 378 -3.35 11.40 17.18
C TYR A 378 -4.37 12.39 17.75
N GLY A 379 -5.64 11.96 17.86
CA GLY A 379 -6.74 12.82 18.31
C GLY A 379 -7.23 13.80 17.25
N GLN A 380 -6.34 14.51 16.58
CA GLN A 380 -6.63 15.37 15.43
C GLN A 380 -5.44 15.41 14.47
N GLY A 381 -5.70 15.72 13.20
CA GLY A 381 -4.64 15.93 12.20
C GLY A 381 -3.87 17.24 12.48
N LEU A 382 -2.71 17.37 11.84
CA LEU A 382 -1.80 18.50 12.02
C LEU A 382 -1.62 19.25 10.70
N GLU A 383 -1.93 20.54 10.68
CA GLU A 383 -1.57 21.42 9.56
C GLU A 383 -0.07 21.75 9.63
N GLN A 384 0.66 21.37 8.58
CA GLN A 384 2.10 21.58 8.50
C GLN A 384 2.57 21.55 7.05
N GLU A 385 3.52 22.40 6.69
CA GLU A 385 4.19 22.33 5.40
C GLU A 385 5.03 21.05 5.31
N ILE A 386 4.86 20.29 4.21
CA ILE A 386 5.52 19.00 4.02
C ILE A 386 6.30 19.00 2.71
N PRO A 387 7.54 19.54 2.68
CA PRO A 387 8.38 19.54 1.48
C PRO A 387 8.91 18.15 1.13
N TYR A 388 9.23 17.33 2.14
CA TYR A 388 9.66 15.95 1.99
C TYR A 388 8.94 15.06 3.00
N ALA A 389 8.56 13.87 2.56
CA ALA A 389 7.97 12.84 3.42
C ALA A 389 8.53 11.47 3.06
N ILE A 390 8.50 10.56 4.04
CA ILE A 390 8.79 9.14 3.79
C ILE A 390 7.59 8.26 4.12
N SER A 391 7.49 7.14 3.41
CA SER A 391 6.51 6.08 3.67
C SER A 391 7.23 4.77 3.96
N ASN A 392 6.99 4.21 5.14
CA ASN A 392 7.65 3.01 5.65
C ASN A 392 6.75 1.79 5.46
N THR A 393 7.29 0.68 4.97
CA THR A 393 6.63 -0.63 5.00
C THR A 393 7.63 -1.70 5.44
N PHE A 394 7.22 -2.51 6.42
CA PHE A 394 8.01 -3.60 6.97
C PHE A 394 7.21 -4.90 6.92
N GLY A 395 7.78 -5.96 6.36
CA GLY A 395 7.05 -7.18 6.06
C GLY A 395 7.62 -8.44 6.72
N PHE A 396 6.77 -9.44 6.87
CA PHE A 396 7.21 -10.80 7.20
C PHE A 396 8.31 -11.24 6.23
N GLY A 397 9.26 -12.03 6.73
CA GLY A 397 10.51 -12.34 6.02
C GLY A 397 11.62 -11.33 6.29
N GLY A 398 11.34 -10.28 7.07
CA GLY A 398 12.29 -9.21 7.40
C GLY A 398 12.48 -8.20 6.27
N HIS A 399 11.52 -8.09 5.36
CA HIS A 399 11.54 -7.11 4.28
C HIS A 399 11.26 -5.71 4.80
N ASN A 400 12.13 -4.75 4.49
CA ASN A 400 11.97 -3.35 4.83
C ASN A 400 12.08 -2.52 3.55
N ALA A 401 11.06 -1.72 3.26
CA ALA A 401 11.03 -0.84 2.09
C ALA A 401 10.55 0.56 2.50
N VAL A 402 11.33 1.57 2.14
CA VAL A 402 11.06 2.98 2.45
C VAL A 402 11.10 3.78 1.17
N LEU A 403 10.06 4.57 0.92
CA LEU A 403 10.00 5.53 -0.17
C LEU A 403 10.18 6.95 0.37
N ALA A 404 10.92 7.77 -0.36
CA ALA A 404 11.04 9.20 -0.10
C ALA A 404 10.38 10.00 -1.23
N PHE A 405 9.51 10.92 -0.84
CA PHE A 405 8.78 11.81 -1.74
C PHE A 405 9.18 13.25 -1.53
N LYS A 406 9.16 14.02 -2.62
CA LYS A 406 9.32 15.45 -2.61
C LYS A 406 8.06 16.12 -3.14
N ARG A 407 7.57 17.14 -2.45
CA ARG A 407 6.46 17.95 -2.91
C ARG A 407 6.81 18.62 -4.22
N TRP A 408 5.89 18.60 -5.18
CA TRP A 408 6.05 19.31 -6.42
C TRP A 408 5.66 20.78 -6.26
N GLU A 409 6.55 21.66 -6.67
CA GLU A 409 6.31 23.09 -6.71
C GLU A 409 6.15 23.51 -8.17
N ASN A 410 4.96 23.99 -8.52
CA ASN A 410 4.75 24.60 -9.84
C ASN A 410 5.63 25.86 -9.93
N LYS A 411 6.55 25.87 -10.90
CA LYS A 411 7.38 27.01 -11.19
C LYS A 411 6.58 28.12 -11.86
#